data_d0eb4cd5f00649841d39cef3dc754b8a
#
_entry.id   d0eb4cd5f00649841d39cef3dc754b8a
#
_cell.length_a   1.000
_cell.length_b   1.000
_cell.length_c   1.000
_cell.angle_alpha   90.00
_cell.angle_beta   90.00
_cell.angle_gamma   90.00
#
_symmetry.space_group_name_H-M   'P 1'
#
loop_
_entity.id
_entity.type
_entity.pdbx_description
1 polymer ?
#
loop_
_entity_poly.entity_id
_entity_poly.type
_entity_poly.pdbx_seq_one_letter_code
_entity_poly.pdbx_strand_id
1 'polypeptide(L)'
;MLQRFLLDRLSLVFYLGVLAAGCSSSPVTLVPETAHRVAAEEALEWSAETMLTGYQLHRFKWTFWDGRATAGGRGSARIAPPDSMRFDAAGPFNSGALAGMVVGGEAVWTEPADAKDTLLDVLVAADYTPLFWAMFGLARLGGTGDTLTAFMDTGARVWQYASGPDTIQYARLDGEEPKFIAMVRRAGKLIGQTETRLGTDGTLESTRLVRPNSWLKLDFYRHSTTDSFPTEIWRPAAP
;
A
#
# COMPACT_ATOMS: atom_id res chain seq x y z
N MET A 1 -56.40 -6.39 -27.94
CA MET A 1 -55.64 -6.95 -26.78
C MET A 1 -54.26 -7.50 -27.13
N LEU A 2 -53.96 -7.88 -28.37
CA LEU A 2 -52.66 -8.46 -28.76
C LEU A 2 -51.47 -7.45 -28.83
N GLN A 3 -51.76 -6.18 -29.07
CA GLN A 3 -50.73 -5.15 -29.27
C GLN A 3 -50.01 -4.68 -28.00
N ARG A 4 -50.63 -4.83 -26.82
CA ARG A 4 -50.02 -4.47 -25.52
C ARG A 4 -48.99 -5.52 -25.05
N PHE A 5 -49.15 -6.78 -25.41
CA PHE A 5 -48.26 -7.85 -25.02
C PHE A 5 -46.89 -7.85 -25.74
N LEU A 6 -46.83 -7.26 -26.93
CA LEU A 6 -45.57 -7.18 -27.70
C LEU A 6 -44.66 -6.04 -27.23
N LEU A 7 -45.24 -4.95 -26.73
CA LEU A 7 -44.48 -3.80 -26.22
C LEU A 7 -43.79 -4.10 -24.87
N ASP A 8 -44.45 -4.88 -23.99
CA ASP A 8 -43.87 -5.25 -22.70
C ASP A 8 -42.68 -6.23 -22.82
N ARG A 9 -42.69 -7.10 -23.83
CA ARG A 9 -41.56 -8.03 -24.06
C ARG A 9 -40.35 -7.36 -24.71
N LEU A 10 -40.57 -6.35 -25.54
CA LEU A 10 -39.46 -5.58 -26.13
C LEU A 10 -38.79 -4.68 -25.10
N SER A 11 -39.51 -4.13 -24.13
CA SER A 11 -38.93 -3.35 -23.03
C SER A 11 -38.10 -4.22 -22.09
N LEU A 12 -38.51 -5.47 -21.82
CA LEU A 12 -37.78 -6.37 -20.94
C LEU A 12 -36.44 -6.83 -21.55
N VAL A 13 -36.40 -7.05 -22.88
CA VAL A 13 -35.16 -7.44 -23.58
C VAL A 13 -34.17 -6.27 -23.64
N PHE A 14 -34.66 -5.03 -23.76
CA PHE A 14 -33.82 -3.84 -23.74
C PHE A 14 -33.21 -3.58 -22.34
N TYR A 15 -33.96 -3.85 -21.27
CA TYR A 15 -33.43 -3.73 -19.88
C TYR A 15 -32.41 -4.81 -19.52
N LEU A 16 -32.57 -6.04 -20.04
CA LEU A 16 -31.57 -7.09 -19.84
C LEU A 16 -30.27 -6.85 -20.63
N GLY A 17 -30.36 -6.17 -21.78
CA GLY A 17 -29.18 -5.82 -22.59
C GLY A 17 -28.31 -4.72 -21.97
N VAL A 18 -28.89 -3.80 -21.19
CA VAL A 18 -28.14 -2.69 -20.53
C VAL A 18 -27.44 -3.15 -19.25
N LEU A 19 -27.93 -4.21 -18.60
CA LEU A 19 -27.25 -4.77 -17.41
C LEU A 19 -26.04 -5.64 -17.76
N ALA A 20 -25.86 -6.05 -19.02
CA ALA A 20 -24.70 -6.79 -19.49
C ALA A 20 -23.53 -5.91 -19.95
N ALA A 21 -23.70 -4.58 -20.01
CA ALA A 21 -22.59 -3.63 -20.08
C ALA A 21 -21.94 -3.52 -18.70
N GLY A 22 -21.46 -4.68 -18.20
CA GLY A 22 -20.61 -4.74 -17.02
C GLY A 22 -19.45 -3.79 -17.24
N CYS A 23 -19.26 -2.85 -16.35
CA CYS A 23 -18.10 -2.00 -16.28
C CYS A 23 -16.85 -2.88 -16.33
N SER A 24 -16.32 -3.13 -17.51
CA SER A 24 -14.95 -3.56 -17.68
C SER A 24 -14.12 -2.34 -17.26
N SER A 25 -13.90 -2.20 -15.93
CA SER A 25 -12.89 -1.29 -15.45
C SER A 25 -11.59 -1.75 -16.12
N SER A 26 -11.11 -0.96 -17.07
CA SER A 26 -9.78 -1.16 -17.63
C SER A 26 -8.82 -1.39 -16.47
N PRO A 27 -7.95 -2.40 -16.54
CA PRO A 27 -7.03 -2.66 -15.45
C PRO A 27 -6.22 -1.37 -15.21
N VAL A 28 -6.33 -0.79 -14.02
CA VAL A 28 -5.51 0.37 -13.65
C VAL A 28 -4.06 -0.04 -13.84
N THR A 29 -3.37 0.61 -14.75
CA THR A 29 -1.92 0.42 -14.94
C THR A 29 -1.18 1.63 -14.42
N LEU A 30 -0.03 1.41 -13.80
CA LEU A 30 0.87 2.50 -13.39
C LEU A 30 1.82 2.92 -14.52
N VAL A 31 1.94 2.10 -15.57
CA VAL A 31 2.79 2.41 -16.72
C VAL A 31 2.05 3.37 -17.66
N PRO A 32 2.54 4.60 -17.85
CA PRO A 32 1.99 5.53 -18.82
C PRO A 32 2.06 4.93 -20.24
N GLU A 33 1.12 5.27 -21.10
CA GLU A 33 1.11 4.81 -22.50
C GLU A 33 2.35 5.27 -23.28
N THR A 34 2.92 6.41 -22.92
CA THR A 34 4.11 7.01 -23.53
C THR A 34 5.42 6.49 -22.94
N ALA A 35 5.36 5.67 -21.87
CA ALA A 35 6.55 5.16 -21.22
C ALA A 35 7.30 4.16 -22.10
N HIS A 36 8.62 4.28 -22.13
CA HIS A 36 9.50 3.34 -22.79
C HIS A 36 10.15 2.40 -21.76
N ARG A 37 10.46 1.19 -22.22
CA ARG A 37 11.15 0.20 -21.39
C ARG A 37 12.61 0.59 -21.24
N VAL A 38 13.14 0.45 -20.02
CA VAL A 38 14.54 0.68 -19.68
C VAL A 38 15.19 -0.61 -19.18
N ALA A 39 16.50 -0.56 -18.94
CA ALA A 39 17.25 -1.70 -18.41
C ALA A 39 16.82 -2.04 -16.99
N ALA A 40 16.90 -3.32 -16.62
CA ALA A 40 16.52 -3.78 -15.27
C ALA A 40 17.44 -3.19 -14.18
N GLU A 41 18.69 -2.89 -14.54
CA GLU A 41 19.67 -2.27 -13.67
C GLU A 41 19.21 -0.90 -13.16
N GLU A 42 18.56 -0.10 -14.01
CA GLU A 42 17.98 1.19 -13.59
C GLU A 42 16.89 1.00 -12.54
N ALA A 43 16.08 -0.04 -12.66
CA ALA A 43 15.06 -0.35 -11.65
C ALA A 43 15.67 -0.75 -10.29
N LEU A 44 16.83 -1.40 -10.29
CA LEU A 44 17.55 -1.69 -9.05
C LEU A 44 18.08 -0.41 -8.39
N GLU A 45 18.57 0.54 -9.18
CA GLU A 45 18.98 1.86 -8.67
C GLU A 45 17.78 2.61 -8.08
N TRP A 46 16.63 2.65 -8.76
CA TRP A 46 15.42 3.29 -8.25
C TRP A 46 14.91 2.64 -6.96
N SER A 47 14.97 1.31 -6.87
CA SER A 47 14.64 0.61 -5.64
C SER A 47 15.62 0.96 -4.51
N ALA A 48 16.90 1.05 -4.81
CA ALA A 48 17.93 1.44 -3.83
C ALA A 48 17.71 2.87 -3.31
N GLU A 49 17.27 3.82 -4.16
CA GLU A 49 16.91 5.18 -3.74
C GLU A 49 15.75 5.22 -2.73
N THR A 50 14.88 4.21 -2.76
CA THR A 50 13.74 4.09 -1.82
C THR A 50 14.08 3.25 -0.59
N MET A 51 15.31 2.76 -0.44
CA MET A 51 15.70 2.00 0.75
C MET A 51 15.97 2.91 1.94
N LEU A 52 15.74 2.37 3.11
CA LEU A 52 15.97 3.06 4.36
C LEU A 52 17.48 3.34 4.57
N THR A 53 17.83 4.60 4.73
CA THR A 53 19.22 5.04 4.92
C THR A 53 19.59 5.34 6.38
N GLY A 54 18.67 5.15 7.33
CA GLY A 54 18.91 5.44 8.74
C GLY A 54 17.69 5.13 9.61
N TYR A 55 17.82 5.43 10.89
CA TYR A 55 16.70 5.25 11.83
C TYR A 55 15.72 6.40 11.72
N GLN A 56 14.45 6.11 11.53
CA GLN A 56 13.39 7.10 11.31
C GLN A 56 12.25 6.90 12.30
N LEU A 57 11.74 8.01 12.84
CA LEU A 57 10.51 8.06 13.63
C LEU A 57 9.50 8.92 12.90
N HIS A 58 8.38 8.33 12.52
CA HIS A 58 7.23 9.02 11.97
C HIS A 58 6.09 9.06 12.98
N ARG A 59 5.40 10.18 13.10
CA ARG A 59 4.15 10.30 13.86
C ARG A 59 3.03 10.71 12.93
N PHE A 60 1.87 10.09 13.09
CA PHE A 60 0.75 10.28 12.18
C PHE A 60 -0.60 10.22 12.91
N LYS A 61 -1.62 10.77 12.26
CA LYS A 61 -3.01 10.43 12.53
C LYS A 61 -3.39 9.30 11.58
N TRP A 62 -4.15 8.34 12.05
CA TRP A 62 -4.65 7.26 11.21
C TRP A 62 -6.16 7.26 11.15
N THR A 63 -6.69 6.84 10.02
CA THR A 63 -8.11 6.58 9.79
C THR A 63 -8.24 5.28 9.03
N PHE A 64 -9.05 4.38 9.53
CA PHE A 64 -9.35 3.09 8.94
C PHE A 64 -10.84 2.95 8.70
N TRP A 65 -11.21 2.34 7.59
CA TRP A 65 -12.57 1.98 7.23
C TRP A 65 -12.60 0.53 6.74
N ASP A 66 -13.52 -0.28 7.26
CA ASP A 66 -13.65 -1.71 6.99
C ASP A 66 -14.86 -2.06 6.10
N GLY A 67 -15.47 -1.08 5.43
CA GLY A 67 -16.69 -1.25 4.65
C GLY A 67 -17.96 -1.00 5.45
N ARG A 68 -17.89 -0.89 6.78
CA ARG A 68 -19.04 -0.69 7.68
C ARG A 68 -18.84 0.46 8.64
N ALA A 69 -17.69 0.51 9.28
CA ALA A 69 -17.37 1.49 10.31
C ALA A 69 -16.06 2.23 9.99
N THR A 70 -15.91 3.41 10.58
CA THR A 70 -14.67 4.18 10.55
C THR A 70 -14.11 4.25 11.96
N ALA A 71 -12.82 3.94 12.08
CA ALA A 71 -12.04 4.14 13.28
C ALA A 71 -10.87 5.08 12.97
N GLY A 72 -10.34 5.75 14.00
CA GLY A 72 -9.20 6.64 13.82
C GLY A 72 -8.49 6.94 15.13
N GLY A 73 -7.30 7.51 15.03
CA GLY A 73 -6.51 7.81 16.21
C GLY A 73 -5.16 8.41 15.85
N ARG A 74 -4.17 8.15 16.70
CA ARG A 74 -2.79 8.57 16.51
C ARG A 74 -1.87 7.37 16.58
N GLY A 75 -0.72 7.48 15.90
CA GLY A 75 0.27 6.43 15.91
C GLY A 75 1.68 6.94 15.65
N SER A 76 2.60 6.01 15.74
CA SER A 76 3.99 6.22 15.36
C SER A 76 4.56 4.96 14.70
N ALA A 77 5.50 5.16 13.79
CA ALA A 77 6.33 4.10 13.22
C ALA A 77 7.80 4.43 13.51
N ARG A 78 8.51 3.47 14.05
CA ARG A 78 9.97 3.49 14.20
C ARG A 78 10.53 2.52 13.21
N ILE A 79 11.36 3.02 12.30
CA ILE A 79 11.92 2.23 11.21
C ILE A 79 13.43 2.20 11.36
N ALA A 80 14.00 1.00 11.28
CA ALA A 80 15.44 0.76 11.40
C ALA A 80 15.93 -0.08 10.23
N PRO A 81 17.13 0.25 9.69
CA PRO A 81 17.77 -0.59 8.69
C PRO A 81 18.08 -2.01 9.21
N PRO A 82 18.11 -3.01 8.35
CA PRO A 82 17.82 -2.90 6.92
C PRO A 82 16.31 -2.88 6.63
N ASP A 83 15.46 -3.45 7.49
CA ASP A 83 14.05 -3.74 7.19
C ASP A 83 13.20 -4.01 8.45
N SER A 84 13.51 -3.35 9.56
CA SER A 84 12.76 -3.50 10.81
C SER A 84 11.83 -2.30 11.04
N MET A 85 10.59 -2.56 11.44
CA MET A 85 9.62 -1.53 11.77
C MET A 85 8.83 -1.92 13.01
N ARG A 86 8.75 -1.00 14.00
CA ARG A 86 7.75 -1.03 15.05
C ARG A 86 6.66 -0.01 14.73
N PHE A 87 5.43 -0.47 14.72
CA PHE A 87 4.24 0.32 14.50
C PHE A 87 3.43 0.35 15.80
N ASP A 88 3.07 1.54 16.28
CA ASP A 88 2.21 1.74 17.45
C ASP A 88 1.02 2.61 17.02
N ALA A 89 -0.20 2.21 17.39
CA ALA A 89 -1.42 2.96 17.12
C ALA A 89 -2.32 2.95 18.35
N ALA A 90 -2.97 4.06 18.63
CA ALA A 90 -3.98 4.18 19.68
C ALA A 90 -5.23 4.84 19.10
N GLY A 91 -6.38 4.39 19.58
CA GLY A 91 -7.69 4.96 19.28
C GLY A 91 -7.89 6.34 19.91
N PRO A 92 -9.08 6.95 19.73
CA PRO A 92 -9.43 8.22 20.36
C PRO A 92 -9.26 8.14 21.88
N PHE A 93 -8.71 9.17 22.48
CA PHE A 93 -8.48 9.24 23.94
C PHE A 93 -7.66 8.07 24.51
N ASN A 94 -6.75 7.50 23.72
CA ASN A 94 -5.98 6.28 24.03
C ASN A 94 -6.86 5.04 24.31
N SER A 95 -8.10 5.03 23.81
CA SER A 95 -8.93 3.83 23.86
C SER A 95 -8.40 2.79 22.89
N GLY A 96 -8.03 1.63 23.40
CA GLY A 96 -7.42 0.56 22.61
C GLY A 96 -6.05 0.96 22.06
N ALA A 97 -5.05 0.17 22.34
CA ALA A 97 -3.72 0.30 21.78
C ALA A 97 -3.42 -0.91 20.91
N LEU A 98 -2.77 -0.68 19.80
CA LEU A 98 -2.26 -1.69 18.90
C LEU A 98 -0.77 -1.43 18.71
N ALA A 99 0.04 -2.43 18.89
CA ALA A 99 1.45 -2.35 18.56
C ALA A 99 1.87 -3.60 17.78
N GLY A 100 2.94 -3.49 17.00
CA GLY A 100 3.50 -4.62 16.31
C GLY A 100 4.88 -4.35 15.77
N MET A 101 5.62 -5.43 15.54
CA MET A 101 6.94 -5.40 14.93
C MET A 101 6.95 -6.23 13.66
N VAL A 102 7.48 -5.63 12.64
CA VAL A 102 7.69 -6.24 11.31
C VAL A 102 9.19 -6.27 11.04
N VAL A 103 9.70 -7.41 10.64
CA VAL A 103 11.06 -7.55 10.11
C VAL A 103 10.95 -8.19 8.73
N GLY A 104 11.50 -7.52 7.75
CA GLY A 104 11.40 -8.00 6.38
C GLY A 104 9.95 -8.11 5.91
N GLY A 105 9.48 -9.32 5.70
CA GLY A 105 8.11 -9.67 5.27
C GLY A 105 7.23 -10.23 6.36
N GLU A 106 7.73 -10.33 7.59
CA GLU A 106 7.07 -11.10 8.66
C GLU A 106 6.71 -10.22 9.87
N ALA A 107 5.53 -10.44 10.41
CA ALA A 107 5.17 -9.93 11.73
C ALA A 107 5.87 -10.78 12.79
N VAL A 108 6.76 -10.16 13.56
CA VAL A 108 7.49 -10.84 14.65
C VAL A 108 6.60 -10.98 15.87
N TRP A 109 5.85 -9.93 16.19
CA TRP A 109 4.87 -9.94 17.27
C TRP A 109 3.82 -8.82 17.07
N THR A 110 2.66 -8.98 17.71
CA THR A 110 1.60 -7.97 17.79
C THR A 110 1.08 -7.89 19.23
N GLU A 111 0.58 -6.72 19.61
CA GLU A 111 -0.11 -6.46 20.86
C GLU A 111 -1.45 -5.74 20.59
N PRO A 112 -2.57 -6.29 21.05
CA PRO A 112 -2.69 -7.59 21.75
C PRO A 112 -2.32 -8.78 20.86
N ALA A 113 -1.84 -9.87 21.48
CA ALA A 113 -1.35 -11.06 20.76
C ALA A 113 -2.46 -11.83 20.01
N ASP A 114 -3.70 -11.66 20.41
CA ASP A 114 -4.90 -12.24 19.78
C ASP A 114 -5.45 -11.37 18.63
N ALA A 115 -4.74 -10.31 18.28
CA ALA A 115 -5.13 -9.38 17.23
C ALA A 115 -4.99 -9.96 15.80
N LYS A 116 -5.20 -11.27 15.60
CA LYS A 116 -5.07 -11.95 14.29
C LYS A 116 -5.97 -11.34 13.20
N ASP A 117 -7.09 -10.77 13.60
CA ASP A 117 -8.01 -10.07 12.70
C ASP A 117 -7.80 -8.56 12.71
N THR A 118 -6.78 -8.09 13.41
CA THR A 118 -6.49 -6.66 13.49
C THR A 118 -5.85 -6.14 12.22
N LEU A 119 -5.92 -4.82 12.09
CA LEU A 119 -5.34 -4.08 10.98
C LEU A 119 -3.88 -4.48 10.71
N LEU A 120 -3.10 -4.80 11.76
CA LEU A 120 -1.69 -5.09 11.62
C LEU A 120 -1.44 -6.45 10.99
N ASP A 121 -2.14 -7.50 11.42
CA ASP A 121 -2.05 -8.84 10.82
C ASP A 121 -2.47 -8.82 9.35
N VAL A 122 -3.48 -8.03 9.05
CA VAL A 122 -3.95 -7.87 7.67
C VAL A 122 -2.95 -7.11 6.81
N LEU A 123 -2.26 -6.12 7.36
CA LEU A 123 -1.26 -5.31 6.64
C LEU A 123 0.06 -6.05 6.46
N VAL A 124 0.39 -6.93 7.40
CA VAL A 124 1.66 -7.66 7.43
C VAL A 124 1.55 -9.06 6.83
N ALA A 125 0.35 -9.51 6.44
CA ALA A 125 0.20 -10.70 5.62
C ALA A 125 1.10 -10.60 4.37
N ALA A 126 1.73 -11.69 3.96
CA ALA A 126 2.75 -11.71 2.89
C ALA A 126 2.32 -10.94 1.63
N ASP A 127 1.04 -11.02 1.28
CA ASP A 127 0.48 -10.33 0.11
C ASP A 127 0.45 -8.80 0.24
N TYR A 128 0.43 -8.27 1.46
CA TYR A 128 0.30 -6.83 1.73
C TYR A 128 1.59 -6.20 2.24
N THR A 129 2.61 -7.00 2.56
CA THR A 129 3.90 -6.49 3.05
C THR A 129 4.51 -5.42 2.14
N PRO A 130 4.52 -5.58 0.80
CA PRO A 130 5.03 -4.54 -0.09
C PRO A 130 4.23 -3.25 -0.01
N LEU A 131 2.90 -3.34 0.16
CA LEU A 131 2.02 -2.18 0.30
C LEU A 131 2.22 -1.48 1.64
N PHE A 132 2.45 -2.26 2.71
CA PHE A 132 2.73 -1.73 4.03
C PHE A 132 4.03 -0.90 4.04
N TRP A 133 5.11 -1.42 3.47
CA TRP A 133 6.37 -0.67 3.35
C TRP A 133 6.23 0.56 2.47
N ALA A 134 5.44 0.47 1.40
CA ALA A 134 5.18 1.59 0.50
C ALA A 134 4.41 2.74 1.19
N MET A 135 3.67 2.48 2.28
CA MET A 135 3.07 3.53 3.10
C MET A 135 4.12 4.49 3.70
N PHE A 136 5.35 4.04 3.80
CA PHE A 136 6.48 4.82 4.30
C PHE A 136 7.46 5.20 3.18
N GLY A 137 7.03 5.11 1.92
CA GLY A 137 7.85 5.47 0.76
C GLY A 137 8.96 4.47 0.44
N LEU A 138 8.87 3.25 0.97
CA LEU A 138 9.91 2.23 0.85
C LEU A 138 9.47 1.14 -0.13
N ALA A 139 10.27 0.88 -1.18
CA ALA A 139 10.11 -0.29 -2.02
C ALA A 139 10.87 -1.47 -1.43
N ARG A 140 10.27 -2.64 -1.51
CA ARG A 140 10.99 -3.88 -1.24
C ARG A 140 11.57 -4.42 -2.53
N LEU A 141 12.81 -4.89 -2.46
CA LEU A 141 13.41 -5.64 -3.57
C LEU A 141 12.63 -6.95 -3.79
N GLY A 142 12.52 -7.38 -5.02
CA GLY A 142 12.00 -8.69 -5.37
C GLY A 142 12.85 -9.83 -4.82
N GLY A 143 12.27 -11.01 -4.75
CA GLY A 143 12.97 -12.23 -4.36
C GLY A 143 13.94 -12.72 -5.44
N THR A 144 14.81 -13.65 -5.05
CA THR A 144 15.69 -14.34 -6.02
C THR A 144 14.84 -15.12 -7.02
N GLY A 145 14.99 -14.84 -8.29
CA GLY A 145 14.24 -15.48 -9.38
C GLY A 145 13.03 -14.69 -9.88
N ASP A 146 12.72 -13.55 -9.30
CA ASP A 146 11.69 -12.66 -9.81
C ASP A 146 12.12 -12.01 -11.13
N THR A 147 11.18 -11.83 -12.04
CA THR A 147 11.40 -11.08 -13.27
C THR A 147 11.21 -9.60 -12.98
N LEU A 148 12.25 -8.81 -13.21
CA LEU A 148 12.22 -7.35 -13.07
C LEU A 148 12.05 -6.70 -14.42
N THR A 149 11.08 -5.79 -14.53
CA THR A 149 10.87 -4.91 -15.69
C THR A 149 10.75 -3.47 -15.24
N ALA A 150 11.25 -2.55 -16.08
CA ALA A 150 11.26 -1.13 -15.76
C ALA A 150 10.82 -0.29 -16.95
N PHE A 151 10.15 0.83 -16.67
CA PHE A 151 9.63 1.77 -17.65
C PHE A 151 9.85 3.19 -17.14
N MET A 152 10.19 4.08 -18.05
CA MET A 152 10.41 5.50 -17.77
C MET A 152 9.57 6.36 -18.71
N ASP A 153 9.04 7.45 -18.17
CA ASP A 153 8.44 8.56 -18.90
C ASP A 153 8.85 9.87 -18.25
N THR A 154 8.48 11.01 -18.86
CA THR A 154 8.73 12.32 -18.28
C THR A 154 8.05 12.43 -16.90
N GLY A 155 8.86 12.48 -15.84
CA GLY A 155 8.38 12.58 -14.45
C GLY A 155 7.76 11.30 -13.88
N ALA A 156 7.95 10.14 -14.53
CA ALA A 156 7.45 8.87 -14.02
C ALA A 156 8.48 7.74 -14.18
N ARG A 157 8.78 7.05 -13.08
CA ARG A 157 9.62 5.85 -13.03
C ARG A 157 8.78 4.71 -12.50
N VAL A 158 8.60 3.65 -13.29
CA VAL A 158 7.77 2.49 -12.94
C VAL A 158 8.59 1.23 -13.04
N TRP A 159 8.59 0.41 -11.98
CA TRP A 159 9.23 -0.91 -12.01
C TRP A 159 8.35 -1.97 -11.39
N GLN A 160 8.55 -3.19 -11.83
CA GLN A 160 7.68 -4.31 -11.52
C GLN A 160 8.49 -5.57 -11.28
N TYR A 161 8.19 -6.26 -10.18
CA TYR A 161 8.63 -7.61 -9.90
C TYR A 161 7.49 -8.58 -10.18
N ALA A 162 7.76 -9.64 -10.93
CA ALA A 162 6.80 -10.72 -11.20
C ALA A 162 7.37 -12.04 -10.69
N SER A 163 6.59 -12.73 -9.85
CA SER A 163 6.90 -14.02 -9.24
C SER A 163 5.69 -14.95 -9.37
N GLY A 164 5.74 -15.90 -10.31
CA GLY A 164 4.61 -16.75 -10.59
C GLY A 164 3.35 -15.96 -10.95
N PRO A 165 2.22 -16.15 -10.23
CA PRO A 165 0.99 -15.41 -10.49
C PRO A 165 0.99 -14.00 -9.90
N ASP A 166 1.95 -13.68 -9.04
CA ASP A 166 2.00 -12.43 -8.29
C ASP A 166 2.83 -11.38 -9.02
N THR A 167 2.36 -10.15 -8.96
CA THR A 167 3.04 -8.99 -9.51
C THR A 167 3.01 -7.86 -8.50
N ILE A 168 4.18 -7.30 -8.22
CA ILE A 168 4.35 -6.12 -7.40
C ILE A 168 4.85 -5.01 -8.30
N GLN A 169 4.10 -3.93 -8.41
CA GLN A 169 4.44 -2.79 -9.24
C GLN A 169 4.62 -1.56 -8.37
N TYR A 170 5.71 -0.83 -8.59
CA TYR A 170 6.01 0.44 -7.97
C TYR A 170 6.06 1.54 -9.00
N ALA A 171 5.63 2.74 -8.63
CA ALA A 171 5.81 3.94 -9.43
C ALA A 171 6.24 5.10 -8.54
N ARG A 172 7.23 5.85 -8.99
CA ARG A 172 7.56 7.17 -8.46
C ARG A 172 7.16 8.20 -9.50
N LEU A 173 6.29 9.09 -9.11
CA LEU A 173 5.83 10.22 -9.89
C LEU A 173 6.47 11.48 -9.32
N ASP A 174 7.27 12.15 -10.14
CA ASP A 174 7.89 13.42 -9.81
C ASP A 174 7.01 14.57 -10.36
N GLY A 175 7.10 15.79 -9.80
CA GLY A 175 6.30 16.93 -10.22
C GLY A 175 5.88 17.80 -9.06
N GLU A 176 4.81 18.58 -9.22
CA GLU A 176 4.29 19.48 -8.17
C GLU A 176 3.75 18.71 -6.95
N GLU A 177 3.17 17.55 -7.18
CA GLU A 177 2.69 16.64 -6.12
C GLU A 177 3.42 15.28 -6.24
N PRO A 178 4.64 15.16 -5.73
CA PRO A 178 5.39 13.92 -5.85
C PRO A 178 4.67 12.77 -5.13
N LYS A 179 4.66 11.59 -5.75
CA LYS A 179 3.98 10.41 -5.21
C LYS A 179 4.82 9.15 -5.35
N PHE A 180 4.68 8.28 -4.37
CA PHE A 180 5.14 6.91 -4.43
C PHE A 180 3.94 5.97 -4.39
N ILE A 181 3.80 5.11 -5.38
CA ILE A 181 2.65 4.22 -5.53
C ILE A 181 3.18 2.77 -5.54
N ALA A 182 2.51 1.89 -4.81
CA ALA A 182 2.72 0.46 -4.89
C ALA A 182 1.40 -0.24 -5.18
N MET A 183 1.44 -1.30 -6.01
CA MET A 183 0.29 -2.08 -6.40
C MET A 183 0.65 -3.56 -6.40
N VAL A 184 -0.19 -4.38 -5.78
CA VAL A 184 -0.05 -5.84 -5.78
C VAL A 184 -1.20 -6.46 -6.56
N ARG A 185 -0.85 -7.37 -7.47
CA ARG A 185 -1.80 -8.17 -8.25
C ARG A 185 -1.49 -9.65 -8.10
N ARG A 186 -2.52 -10.47 -8.10
CA ARG A 186 -2.44 -11.94 -8.18
C ARG A 186 -3.25 -12.42 -9.36
N ALA A 187 -2.63 -13.15 -10.29
CA ALA A 187 -3.26 -13.60 -11.53
C ALA A 187 -3.99 -12.45 -12.25
N GLY A 188 -3.37 -11.27 -12.32
CA GLY A 188 -3.92 -10.06 -12.93
C GLY A 188 -4.96 -9.29 -12.09
N LYS A 189 -5.52 -9.89 -11.03
CA LYS A 189 -6.51 -9.25 -10.16
C LYS A 189 -5.82 -8.36 -9.13
N LEU A 190 -6.29 -7.12 -8.99
CA LEU A 190 -5.80 -6.18 -7.97
C LEU A 190 -6.12 -6.71 -6.57
N ILE A 191 -5.08 -6.88 -5.75
CA ILE A 191 -5.15 -7.26 -4.34
C ILE A 191 -5.23 -6.00 -3.47
N GLY A 192 -4.40 -5.00 -3.77
CA GLY A 192 -4.38 -3.74 -3.07
C GLY A 192 -3.43 -2.75 -3.70
N GLN A 193 -3.53 -1.51 -3.24
CA GLN A 193 -2.71 -0.40 -3.71
C GLN A 193 -2.40 0.55 -2.55
N THR A 194 -1.19 1.08 -2.54
CA THR A 194 -0.79 2.18 -1.66
C THR A 194 -0.42 3.40 -2.51
N GLU A 195 -0.92 4.56 -2.14
CA GLU A 195 -0.49 5.85 -2.65
C GLU A 195 0.06 6.69 -1.51
N THR A 196 1.32 7.09 -1.60
CA THR A 196 2.03 7.90 -0.61
C THR A 196 2.39 9.23 -1.26
N ARG A 197 1.92 10.34 -0.68
CA ARG A 197 2.26 11.69 -1.09
C ARG A 197 3.52 12.14 -0.36
N LEU A 198 4.39 12.75 -1.11
CA LEU A 198 5.65 13.28 -0.63
C LEU A 198 5.64 14.80 -0.75
N GLY A 199 6.24 15.48 0.21
CA GLY A 199 6.60 16.87 0.06
C GLY A 199 7.69 17.05 -1.00
N THR A 200 7.90 18.26 -1.45
CA THR A 200 8.97 18.59 -2.42
C THR A 200 10.37 18.33 -1.90
N ASP A 201 10.54 18.22 -0.59
CA ASP A 201 11.76 17.81 0.11
C ASP A 201 11.87 16.29 0.32
N GLY A 202 10.90 15.51 -0.20
CA GLY A 202 10.84 14.06 -0.05
C GLY A 202 10.25 13.58 1.29
N THR A 203 9.80 14.46 2.17
CA THR A 203 9.15 14.07 3.43
C THR A 203 7.77 13.44 3.18
N LEU A 204 7.38 12.50 4.05
CA LEU A 204 6.06 11.90 3.99
C LEU A 204 4.98 12.89 4.47
N GLU A 205 3.98 13.15 3.62
CA GLU A 205 2.81 13.98 3.97
C GLU A 205 1.61 13.13 4.35
N SER A 206 1.23 12.21 3.48
CA SER A 206 0.12 11.30 3.73
C SER A 206 0.27 10.03 2.92
N THR A 207 -0.39 8.98 3.38
CA THR A 207 -0.47 7.72 2.62
C THR A 207 -1.85 7.11 2.73
N ARG A 208 -2.26 6.39 1.70
CA ARG A 208 -3.52 5.65 1.68
C ARG A 208 -3.30 4.26 1.10
N LEU A 209 -3.53 3.24 1.90
CA LEU A 209 -3.64 1.86 1.49
C LEU A 209 -5.09 1.53 1.19
N VAL A 210 -5.38 1.03 0.01
CA VAL A 210 -6.72 0.62 -0.45
C VAL A 210 -6.72 -0.87 -0.75
N ARG A 211 -7.74 -1.56 -0.27
CA ARG A 211 -8.06 -2.96 -0.51
C ARG A 211 -9.51 -3.06 -0.98
N PRO A 212 -9.98 -4.17 -1.53
CA PRO A 212 -11.34 -4.28 -2.09
C PRO A 212 -12.47 -3.81 -1.15
N ASN A 213 -12.34 -4.04 0.16
CA ASN A 213 -13.40 -3.73 1.13
C ASN A 213 -12.93 -2.89 2.31
N SER A 214 -11.75 -2.29 2.23
CA SER A 214 -11.21 -1.49 3.33
C SER A 214 -10.15 -0.52 2.84
N TRP A 215 -9.92 0.51 3.64
CA TRP A 215 -8.76 1.39 3.42
C TRP A 215 -8.21 1.89 4.75
N LEU A 216 -6.91 2.17 4.75
CA LEU A 216 -6.19 2.82 5.81
C LEU A 216 -5.54 4.09 5.26
N LYS A 217 -5.72 5.22 5.96
CA LYS A 217 -5.03 6.48 5.69
C LYS A 217 -4.15 6.84 6.88
N LEU A 218 -2.92 7.30 6.59
CA LEU A 218 -2.05 7.95 7.56
C LEU A 218 -1.80 9.39 7.10
N ASP A 219 -1.97 10.37 7.99
CA ASP A 219 -1.60 11.76 7.79
C ASP A 219 -0.41 12.05 8.72
N PHE A 220 0.78 12.22 8.13
CA PHE A 220 2.02 12.43 8.87
C PHE A 220 2.11 13.88 9.33
N TYR A 221 2.52 14.10 10.58
CA TYR A 221 2.65 15.43 11.13
C TYR A 221 3.99 15.69 11.81
N ARG A 222 4.81 14.67 11.95
CA ARG A 222 6.17 14.79 12.48
C ARG A 222 7.05 13.67 11.95
N HIS A 223 8.23 14.04 11.52
CA HIS A 223 9.32 13.16 11.15
C HIS A 223 10.58 13.55 11.94
N SER A 224 11.38 12.57 12.32
CA SER A 224 12.70 12.76 12.87
C SER A 224 13.60 11.57 12.58
N THR A 225 14.88 11.85 12.39
CA THR A 225 15.94 10.85 12.27
C THR A 225 16.70 10.74 13.59
N THR A 226 17.33 9.61 13.81
CA THR A 226 18.20 9.35 14.98
C THR A 226 19.29 8.37 14.57
N ASP A 227 20.37 8.30 15.36
CA ASP A 227 21.47 7.36 15.10
C ASP A 227 21.11 5.91 15.46
N SER A 228 20.21 5.74 16.41
CA SER A 228 19.73 4.41 16.85
C SER A 228 18.44 4.51 17.64
N PHE A 229 17.80 3.36 17.87
CA PHE A 229 16.75 3.20 18.85
C PHE A 229 17.19 2.26 19.97
N PRO A 230 16.72 2.47 21.23
CA PRO A 230 16.95 1.53 22.31
C PRO A 230 16.46 0.12 21.96
N THR A 231 17.21 -0.91 22.36
CA THR A 231 16.89 -2.31 22.02
C THR A 231 15.52 -2.75 22.58
N GLU A 232 15.12 -2.17 23.70
CA GLU A 232 13.86 -2.48 24.41
C GLU A 232 12.63 -2.16 23.57
N ILE A 233 12.70 -1.17 22.68
CA ILE A 233 11.56 -0.81 21.86
C ILE A 233 11.15 -1.90 20.85
N TRP A 234 12.08 -2.83 20.57
CA TRP A 234 11.83 -3.91 19.60
C TRP A 234 11.14 -5.14 20.24
N ARG A 235 10.82 -5.06 21.51
CA ARG A 235 10.13 -6.12 22.26
C ARG A 235 8.70 -5.72 22.57
N PRO A 236 7.79 -6.71 22.76
CA PRO A 236 6.50 -6.44 23.37
C PRO A 236 6.68 -5.71 24.72
N ALA A 237 5.68 -4.94 25.13
CA ALA A 237 5.68 -4.39 26.48
C ALA A 237 5.72 -5.55 27.49
N ALA A 238 6.49 -5.42 28.56
CA ALA A 238 6.45 -6.40 29.63
C ALA A 238 5.03 -6.39 30.25
N PRO A 239 4.43 -7.57 30.52
CA PRO A 239 3.10 -7.66 31.12
C PRO A 239 3.04 -7.03 32.52
#